data_30fb80faff963335bbfbb6e6b081c698
#
_entry.id   30fb80faff963335bbfbb6e6b081c698
#
_cell.length_a   1.000
_cell.length_b   1.000
_cell.length_c   1.000
_cell.angle_alpha   90.00
_cell.angle_beta   90.00
_cell.angle_gamma   90.00
#
_symmetry.space_group_name_H-M   'P 1'
#
loop_
_entity.id
_entity.type
_entity.pdbx_description
1 polymer ?
#
loop_
_entity_poly.entity_id
_entity_poly.type
_entity_poly.pdbx_seq_one_letter_code
_entity_poly.pdbx_strand_id
1 'polypeptide(L)'
;MRIAVVSDTHLSAPSDWLERAYAQHLATADAVIHCGDMTGRSAWSYFLQHPCFHCVQGNMDDYQLAVDLPPRLDLELEGLKVAVCHGWGYKAGLSRRIYEAFGPDYDIIFFGHTHAREDSQFGKTRCINPGSLREGSLAIVTLDAGKISTEFVTL
;
A
#
# COMPACT_ATOMS: atom_id res chain seq x y z
N MET A 1 -15.49 4.54 4.49
CA MET A 1 -14.67 4.10 3.35
C MET A 1 -13.80 2.92 3.75
N ARG A 2 -13.80 1.84 2.96
CA ARG A 2 -13.01 0.62 3.19
C ARG A 2 -11.89 0.53 2.14
N ILE A 3 -10.63 0.55 2.56
CA ILE A 3 -9.45 0.58 1.70
C ILE A 3 -8.71 -0.75 1.85
N ALA A 4 -8.43 -1.44 0.74
CA ALA A 4 -7.52 -2.57 0.74
C ALA A 4 -6.10 -2.05 0.44
N VAL A 5 -5.19 -2.26 1.37
CA VAL A 5 -3.79 -1.85 1.26
C VAL A 5 -2.92 -3.08 1.06
N VAL A 6 -2.13 -3.08 0.00
CA VAL A 6 -1.23 -4.17 -0.38
C VAL A 6 0.15 -3.63 -0.73
N SER A 7 1.17 -4.47 -0.67
CA SER A 7 2.54 -4.15 -1.04
C SER A 7 3.33 -5.41 -1.37
N ASP A 8 4.47 -5.24 -2.03
CA ASP A 8 5.47 -6.31 -2.18
C ASP A 8 4.86 -7.58 -2.78
N THR A 9 4.15 -7.42 -3.92
CA THR A 9 3.53 -8.53 -4.67
C THR A 9 4.54 -9.38 -5.40
N HIS A 10 5.63 -8.78 -5.90
CA HIS A 10 6.74 -9.44 -6.59
C HIS A 10 6.29 -10.41 -7.68
N LEU A 11 5.38 -9.98 -8.55
CA LEU A 11 4.90 -10.72 -9.70
C LEU A 11 5.14 -9.93 -11.00
N SER A 12 5.64 -10.61 -12.02
CA SER A 12 5.71 -10.05 -13.38
C SER A 12 4.37 -10.14 -14.11
N ALA A 13 3.54 -11.13 -13.76
CA ALA A 13 2.23 -11.37 -14.35
C ALA A 13 1.23 -11.89 -13.28
N PRO A 14 -0.07 -11.79 -13.53
CA PRO A 14 -1.10 -12.37 -12.65
C PRO A 14 -0.89 -13.86 -12.43
N SER A 15 -1.33 -14.35 -11.27
CA SER A 15 -1.27 -15.75 -10.87
C SER A 15 -2.57 -16.12 -10.15
N ASP A 16 -2.87 -17.40 -10.11
CA ASP A 16 -4.12 -17.91 -9.47
C ASP A 16 -4.29 -17.44 -8.02
N TRP A 17 -3.17 -17.32 -7.28
CA TRP A 17 -3.27 -16.85 -5.90
C TRP A 17 -3.59 -15.35 -5.83
N LEU A 18 -3.05 -14.53 -6.75
CA LEU A 18 -3.37 -13.11 -6.82
C LEU A 18 -4.84 -12.90 -7.22
N GLU A 19 -5.32 -13.68 -8.19
CA GLU A 19 -6.72 -13.62 -8.62
C GLU A 19 -7.68 -13.96 -7.49
N ARG A 20 -7.36 -15.01 -6.70
CA ARG A 20 -8.14 -15.35 -5.50
C ARG A 20 -8.12 -14.26 -4.45
N ALA A 21 -6.93 -13.73 -4.12
CA ALA A 21 -6.78 -12.65 -3.15
C ALA A 21 -7.56 -11.40 -3.58
N TYR A 22 -7.49 -11.06 -4.87
CA TYR A 22 -8.22 -9.93 -5.45
C TYR A 22 -9.73 -10.13 -5.28
N ALA A 23 -10.27 -11.26 -5.73
CA ALA A 23 -11.71 -11.55 -5.67
C ALA A 23 -12.25 -11.57 -4.23
N GLN A 24 -11.46 -12.07 -3.27
CA GLN A 24 -11.90 -12.22 -1.89
C GLN A 24 -11.79 -10.93 -1.07
N HIS A 25 -10.79 -10.08 -1.33
CA HIS A 25 -10.44 -8.99 -0.43
C HIS A 25 -10.37 -7.60 -1.07
N LEU A 26 -10.00 -7.53 -2.36
CA LEU A 26 -9.77 -6.26 -3.04
C LEU A 26 -10.97 -5.78 -3.84
N ALA A 27 -11.62 -6.67 -4.55
CA ALA A 27 -12.70 -6.33 -5.50
C ALA A 27 -13.87 -5.55 -4.87
N THR A 28 -14.13 -5.73 -3.59
CA THR A 28 -15.22 -5.08 -2.85
C THR A 28 -14.76 -3.89 -1.98
N ALA A 29 -13.48 -3.52 -2.04
CA ALA A 29 -12.98 -2.33 -1.37
C ALA A 29 -13.45 -1.07 -2.12
N ASP A 30 -13.57 0.05 -1.40
CA ASP A 30 -13.86 1.34 -2.03
C ASP A 30 -12.63 1.88 -2.78
N ALA A 31 -11.43 1.51 -2.31
CA ALA A 31 -10.16 1.80 -2.97
C ALA A 31 -9.15 0.67 -2.73
N VAL A 32 -8.24 0.49 -3.68
CA VAL A 32 -7.06 -0.37 -3.54
C VAL A 32 -5.81 0.49 -3.64
N ILE A 33 -4.93 0.39 -2.64
CA ILE A 33 -3.66 1.09 -2.59
C ILE A 33 -2.53 0.08 -2.58
N HIS A 34 -1.61 0.18 -3.56
CA HIS A 34 -0.42 -0.66 -3.66
C HIS A 34 0.82 0.16 -3.35
N CYS A 35 1.55 -0.25 -2.31
CA CYS A 35 2.72 0.47 -1.80
C CYS A 35 4.05 0.08 -2.47
N GLY A 36 4.02 -0.32 -3.75
CA GLY A 36 5.23 -0.60 -4.54
C GLY A 36 5.72 -2.05 -4.49
N ASP A 37 6.78 -2.34 -5.27
CA ASP A 37 7.35 -3.68 -5.49
C ASP A 37 6.33 -4.67 -6.05
N MET A 38 5.64 -4.25 -7.11
CA MET A 38 4.79 -5.14 -7.90
C MET A 38 5.60 -6.03 -8.82
N THR A 39 6.64 -5.50 -9.39
CA THR A 39 7.67 -5.91 -10.32
C THR A 39 7.34 -5.79 -11.80
N GLY A 40 6.20 -6.25 -12.30
CA GLY A 40 5.96 -6.24 -13.74
C GLY A 40 4.66 -5.56 -14.17
N ARG A 41 4.71 -4.97 -15.37
CA ARG A 41 3.57 -4.25 -15.97
C ARG A 41 2.33 -5.12 -16.12
N SER A 42 2.47 -6.42 -16.42
CA SER A 42 1.31 -7.31 -16.58
C SER A 42 0.57 -7.53 -15.26
N ALA A 43 1.30 -7.66 -14.15
CA ALA A 43 0.69 -7.72 -12.83
C ALA A 43 0.00 -6.39 -12.47
N TRP A 44 0.66 -5.25 -12.76
CA TRP A 44 0.07 -3.92 -12.55
C TRP A 44 -1.22 -3.73 -13.35
N SER A 45 -1.25 -4.14 -14.61
CA SER A 45 -2.44 -4.05 -15.48
C SER A 45 -3.63 -4.84 -14.91
N TYR A 46 -3.37 -5.92 -14.19
CA TYR A 46 -4.43 -6.70 -13.55
C TYR A 46 -5.14 -5.90 -12.44
N PHE A 47 -4.42 -5.07 -11.68
CA PHE A 47 -5.03 -4.22 -10.66
C PHE A 47 -5.85 -3.07 -11.24
N LEU A 48 -5.61 -2.65 -12.49
CA LEU A 48 -6.36 -1.58 -13.15
C LEU A 48 -7.85 -1.91 -13.38
N GLN A 49 -8.25 -3.16 -13.21
CA GLN A 49 -9.68 -3.52 -13.21
C GLN A 49 -10.44 -2.91 -12.02
N HIS A 50 -9.73 -2.50 -10.95
CA HIS A 50 -10.35 -1.82 -9.83
C HIS A 50 -10.57 -0.35 -10.15
N PRO A 51 -11.82 0.19 -10.01
CA PRO A 51 -12.15 1.54 -10.42
C PRO A 51 -11.40 2.64 -9.65
N CYS A 52 -10.97 2.36 -8.42
CA CYS A 52 -10.20 3.27 -7.59
C CYS A 52 -8.90 2.57 -7.14
N PHE A 53 -7.94 2.49 -8.06
CA PHE A 53 -6.63 1.88 -7.83
C PHE A 53 -5.54 2.94 -7.82
N HIS A 54 -4.71 2.93 -6.77
CA HIS A 54 -3.55 3.78 -6.60
C HIS A 54 -2.30 2.93 -6.38
N CYS A 55 -1.20 3.28 -7.05
CA CYS A 55 0.05 2.54 -6.94
C CYS A 55 1.24 3.49 -6.95
N VAL A 56 2.23 3.21 -6.13
CA VAL A 56 3.54 3.88 -6.16
C VAL A 56 4.61 2.92 -6.66
N GLN A 57 5.70 3.49 -7.14
CA GLN A 57 6.90 2.77 -7.52
C GLN A 57 7.56 2.11 -6.30
N GLY A 58 8.07 0.88 -6.47
CA GLY A 58 8.99 0.21 -5.55
C GLY A 58 10.39 0.02 -6.16
N ASN A 59 11.34 -0.41 -5.36
CA ASN A 59 12.74 -0.59 -5.80
C ASN A 59 12.96 -1.85 -6.65
N MET A 60 12.02 -2.79 -6.65
CA MET A 60 12.08 -4.03 -7.45
C MET A 60 11.21 -3.98 -8.70
N ASP A 61 10.54 -2.87 -8.97
CA ASP A 61 9.75 -2.71 -10.18
C ASP A 61 10.67 -2.66 -11.41
N ASP A 62 10.25 -3.31 -12.51
CA ASP A 62 11.00 -3.25 -13.76
C ASP A 62 11.04 -1.80 -14.28
N TYR A 63 12.03 -1.52 -15.14
CA TYR A 63 12.27 -0.17 -15.64
C TYR A 63 11.03 0.45 -16.33
N GLN A 64 10.29 -0.36 -17.08
CA GLN A 64 9.11 0.13 -17.81
C GLN A 64 7.97 0.51 -16.86
N LEU A 65 7.77 -0.27 -15.82
CA LEU A 65 6.75 0.02 -14.80
C LEU A 65 7.20 1.20 -13.91
N ALA A 66 8.46 1.21 -13.52
CA ALA A 66 9.02 2.24 -12.66
C ALA A 66 8.95 3.65 -13.27
N VAL A 67 9.06 3.78 -14.59
CA VAL A 67 8.94 5.08 -15.29
C VAL A 67 7.51 5.61 -15.25
N ASP A 68 6.52 4.73 -15.23
CA ASP A 68 5.10 5.12 -15.28
C ASP A 68 4.52 5.38 -13.88
N LEU A 69 5.14 4.85 -12.82
CA LEU A 69 4.64 4.99 -11.45
C LEU A 69 5.33 6.13 -10.69
N PRO A 70 4.57 6.94 -9.95
CA PRO A 70 5.16 7.94 -9.08
C PRO A 70 5.85 7.29 -7.88
N PRO A 71 6.97 7.85 -7.38
CA PRO A 71 7.62 7.34 -6.16
C PRO A 71 6.80 7.61 -4.90
N ARG A 72 5.84 8.53 -5.00
CA ARG A 72 4.96 8.97 -3.92
C ARG A 72 3.63 9.43 -4.46
N LEU A 73 2.57 9.19 -3.69
CA LEU A 73 1.25 9.78 -3.90
C LEU A 73 0.82 10.58 -2.66
N ASP A 74 0.13 11.67 -2.92
CA ASP A 74 -0.58 12.46 -1.92
C ASP A 74 -2.06 12.43 -2.27
N LEU A 75 -2.88 11.91 -1.37
CA LEU A 75 -4.31 11.68 -1.55
C LEU A 75 -5.10 12.37 -0.45
N GLU A 76 -6.35 12.67 -0.73
CA GLU A 76 -7.33 13.05 0.28
C GLU A 76 -8.47 12.01 0.26
N LEU A 77 -8.63 11.29 1.38
CA LEU A 77 -9.63 10.23 1.54
C LEU A 77 -10.49 10.52 2.78
N GLU A 78 -11.79 10.69 2.60
CA GLU A 78 -12.73 11.03 3.68
C GLU A 78 -12.29 12.27 4.51
N GLY A 79 -11.67 13.27 3.83
CA GLY A 79 -11.13 14.46 4.48
C GLY A 79 -9.81 14.27 5.23
N LEU A 80 -9.22 13.07 5.18
CA LEU A 80 -7.92 12.79 5.76
C LEU A 80 -6.80 12.92 4.71
N LYS A 81 -5.68 13.52 5.09
CA LYS A 81 -4.48 13.60 4.26
C LYS A 81 -3.70 12.31 4.33
N VAL A 82 -3.57 11.65 3.20
CA VAL A 82 -2.93 10.34 3.07
C VAL A 82 -1.72 10.43 2.15
N ALA A 83 -0.57 9.95 2.61
CA ALA A 83 0.58 9.73 1.76
C ALA A 83 0.78 8.24 1.48
N VAL A 84 1.32 7.93 0.30
CA VAL A 84 1.70 6.56 -0.06
C VAL A 84 3.14 6.60 -0.59
N CYS A 85 3.98 5.70 -0.11
CA CYS A 85 5.33 5.48 -0.64
C CYS A 85 5.72 4.01 -0.47
N HIS A 86 6.78 3.57 -1.16
CA HIS A 86 7.28 2.22 -0.90
C HIS A 86 8.14 2.17 0.37
N GLY A 87 8.96 3.18 0.56
CA GLY A 87 10.01 3.20 1.58
C GLY A 87 11.40 3.02 0.96
N TRP A 88 12.44 3.13 1.78
CA TRP A 88 13.84 3.08 1.32
C TRP A 88 14.83 2.72 2.42
N GLY A 89 15.94 2.13 2.01
CA GLY A 89 17.08 1.86 2.89
C GLY A 89 16.85 0.70 3.85
N TYR A 90 17.40 0.80 5.06
CA TYR A 90 17.30 -0.28 6.04
C TYR A 90 15.86 -0.46 6.55
N LYS A 91 15.47 -1.73 6.75
CA LYS A 91 14.13 -2.10 7.22
C LYS A 91 13.85 -1.62 8.65
N ALA A 92 14.85 -1.71 9.54
CA ALA A 92 14.69 -1.30 10.94
C ALA A 92 14.40 0.21 11.05
N GLY A 93 13.33 0.58 11.78
CA GLY A 93 12.93 1.95 12.04
C GLY A 93 12.44 2.71 10.81
N LEU A 94 12.00 2.00 9.76
CA LEU A 94 11.56 2.63 8.50
C LEU A 94 10.36 3.54 8.69
N SER A 95 9.36 3.14 9.45
CA SER A 95 8.16 3.96 9.70
C SER A 95 8.49 5.33 10.30
N ARG A 96 9.42 5.37 11.26
CA ARG A 96 9.88 6.63 11.86
C ARG A 96 10.60 7.51 10.84
N ARG A 97 11.52 6.94 10.03
CA ARG A 97 12.21 7.70 8.98
C ARG A 97 11.26 8.27 7.95
N ILE A 98 10.24 7.49 7.55
CA ILE A 98 9.20 7.95 6.62
C ILE A 98 8.42 9.10 7.27
N TYR A 99 7.96 8.95 8.50
CA TYR A 99 7.27 10.02 9.23
C TYR A 99 8.11 11.30 9.31
N GLU A 100 9.39 11.19 9.66
CA GLU A 100 10.29 12.34 9.74
C GLU A 100 10.52 13.02 8.39
N ALA A 101 10.57 12.24 7.29
CA ALA A 101 10.75 12.76 5.93
C ALA A 101 9.49 13.43 5.37
N PHE A 102 8.30 12.91 5.70
CA PHE A 102 7.02 13.44 5.20
C PHE A 102 6.50 14.60 6.07
N GLY A 103 6.84 14.60 7.35
CA GLY A 103 6.39 15.60 8.30
C GLY A 103 5.03 15.29 8.93
N PRO A 104 4.57 16.14 9.88
CA PRO A 104 3.41 15.87 10.73
C PRO A 104 2.05 16.21 10.09
N ASP A 105 2.03 16.63 8.83
CA ASP A 105 0.80 17.13 8.19
C ASP A 105 -0.15 16.02 7.73
N TYR A 106 0.34 14.77 7.65
CA TYR A 106 -0.44 13.62 7.22
C TYR A 106 -1.19 12.98 8.40
N ASP A 107 -2.37 12.47 8.09
CA ASP A 107 -3.15 11.65 9.02
C ASP A 107 -2.78 10.17 8.88
N ILE A 108 -2.47 9.73 7.64
CA ILE A 108 -2.04 8.36 7.34
C ILE A 108 -0.85 8.39 6.37
N ILE A 109 0.10 7.48 6.58
CA ILE A 109 1.15 7.16 5.60
C ILE A 109 1.13 5.65 5.38
N PHE A 110 0.80 5.22 4.15
CA PHE A 110 0.92 3.83 3.74
C PHE A 110 2.29 3.57 3.13
N PHE A 111 2.92 2.45 3.51
CA PHE A 111 4.24 2.10 3.02
C PHE A 111 4.44 0.57 2.95
N GLY A 112 5.51 0.12 2.28
CA GLY A 112 5.86 -1.28 2.08
C GLY A 112 7.31 -1.59 2.48
N HIS A 113 8.06 -2.29 1.60
CA HIS A 113 9.50 -2.53 1.65
C HIS A 113 9.98 -3.47 2.76
N THR A 114 9.43 -3.42 3.97
CA THR A 114 9.90 -4.27 5.07
C THR A 114 9.37 -5.68 5.01
N HIS A 115 8.27 -5.93 4.29
CA HIS A 115 7.44 -7.13 4.28
C HIS A 115 6.77 -7.44 5.63
N ALA A 116 6.97 -6.62 6.63
CA ALA A 116 6.42 -6.79 7.97
C ALA A 116 5.17 -5.93 8.18
N ARG A 117 4.12 -6.53 8.75
CA ARG A 117 2.94 -5.79 9.19
C ARG A 117 3.33 -4.74 10.23
N GLU A 118 2.89 -3.53 10.07
CA GLU A 118 3.12 -2.48 11.02
C GLU A 118 1.95 -1.49 11.03
N ASP A 119 1.57 -1.05 12.22
CA ASP A 119 0.62 0.04 12.43
C ASP A 119 1.14 0.87 13.61
N SER A 120 1.99 1.83 13.29
CA SER A 120 2.67 2.70 14.26
C SER A 120 2.05 4.10 14.23
N GLN A 121 2.05 4.77 15.38
CA GLN A 121 1.55 6.14 15.49
C GLN A 121 2.65 7.10 15.96
N PHE A 122 2.81 8.19 15.21
CA PHE A 122 3.72 9.29 15.51
C PHE A 122 2.93 10.62 15.53
N GLY A 123 2.72 11.17 16.72
CA GLY A 123 1.81 12.30 16.88
C GLY A 123 0.38 11.93 16.44
N LYS A 124 -0.19 12.67 15.47
CA LYS A 124 -1.48 12.33 14.86
C LYS A 124 -1.37 11.32 13.72
N THR A 125 -0.19 11.16 13.13
CA THR A 125 0.02 10.38 11.91
C THR A 125 0.10 8.88 12.20
N ARG A 126 -0.70 8.08 11.49
CA ARG A 126 -0.60 6.61 11.48
C ARG A 126 0.25 6.17 10.29
N CYS A 127 1.28 5.38 10.57
CA CYS A 127 2.14 4.76 9.56
C CYS A 127 1.79 3.27 9.48
N ILE A 128 1.25 2.84 8.33
CA ILE A 128 0.69 1.50 8.16
C ILE A 128 1.41 0.78 7.02
N ASN A 129 1.96 -0.41 7.32
CA ASN A 129 2.52 -1.33 6.35
C ASN A 129 1.67 -2.61 6.32
N PRO A 130 1.12 -3.00 5.16
CA PRO A 130 0.26 -4.19 5.07
C PRO A 130 1.02 -5.52 5.20
N GLY A 131 2.34 -5.50 5.20
CA GLY A 131 3.18 -6.66 4.95
C GLY A 131 3.31 -6.97 3.47
N SER A 132 3.82 -8.14 3.12
CA SER A 132 3.98 -8.57 1.73
C SER A 132 2.77 -9.39 1.27
N LEU A 133 2.15 -8.96 0.15
CA LEU A 133 1.06 -9.71 -0.46
C LEU A 133 1.53 -11.08 -0.96
N ARG A 134 2.78 -11.16 -1.46
CA ARG A 134 3.42 -12.42 -1.84
C ARG A 134 3.53 -13.40 -0.69
N GLU A 135 3.74 -12.90 0.52
CA GLU A 135 3.82 -13.71 1.75
C GLU A 135 2.46 -13.92 2.42
N GLY A 136 1.37 -13.60 1.72
CA GLY A 136 0.01 -13.81 2.18
C GLY A 136 -0.49 -12.76 3.16
N SER A 137 -0.03 -11.50 3.06
CA SER A 137 -0.44 -10.43 3.95
C SER A 137 -1.01 -9.23 3.21
N LEU A 138 -2.10 -8.69 3.73
CA LEU A 138 -2.66 -7.40 3.34
C LEU A 138 -3.30 -6.71 4.55
N ALA A 139 -3.64 -5.44 4.40
CA ALA A 139 -4.40 -4.70 5.41
C ALA A 139 -5.71 -4.17 4.83
N ILE A 140 -6.77 -4.24 5.64
CA ILE A 140 -8.02 -3.52 5.39
C ILE A 140 -8.06 -2.34 6.35
N VAL A 141 -8.08 -1.15 5.79
CA VAL A 141 -8.17 0.09 6.56
C VAL A 141 -9.55 0.70 6.37
N THR A 142 -10.24 0.93 7.47
CA THR A 142 -11.57 1.55 7.44
C THR A 142 -11.49 2.97 8.00
N LEU A 143 -11.98 3.91 7.20
CA LEU A 143 -12.16 5.31 7.57
C LEU A 143 -13.64 5.56 7.86
N ASP A 144 -13.94 5.98 9.08
CA ASP A 144 -15.32 6.26 9.50
C ASP A 144 -15.36 7.47 10.45
N ALA A 145 -15.96 8.56 9.99
CA ALA A 145 -16.12 9.80 10.75
C ALA A 145 -14.81 10.27 11.45
N GLY A 146 -13.68 10.22 10.72
CA GLY A 146 -12.36 10.61 11.20
C GLY A 146 -11.65 9.54 12.06
N LYS A 147 -12.28 8.39 12.29
CA LYS A 147 -11.62 7.24 12.93
C LYS A 147 -10.94 6.37 11.88
N ILE A 148 -9.75 5.89 12.22
CA ILE A 148 -8.95 5.00 11.38
C ILE A 148 -8.83 3.67 12.12
N SER A 149 -9.28 2.59 11.50
CA SER A 149 -9.08 1.22 12.01
C SER A 149 -8.36 0.37 10.98
N THR A 150 -7.48 -0.50 11.44
CA THR A 150 -6.67 -1.39 10.61
C THR A 150 -6.93 -2.83 11.01
N GLU A 151 -7.22 -3.68 10.04
CA GLU A 151 -7.30 -5.13 10.19
C GLU A 151 -6.27 -5.77 9.25
N PHE A 152 -5.36 -6.57 9.80
CA PHE A 152 -4.43 -7.36 9.01
C PHE A 152 -5.04 -8.69 8.64
N VAL A 153 -5.07 -8.98 7.34
CA VAL A 153 -5.60 -10.23 6.78
C VAL A 153 -4.44 -11.14 6.42
N THR A 154 -4.60 -12.43 6.73
CA THR A 154 -3.72 -13.51 6.25
C THR A 154 -4.49 -14.31 5.21
N LEU A 155 -3.89 -14.50 4.01
CA LEU A 155 -4.44 -15.24 2.87
C LEU A 155 -4.27 -16.74 3.02
#